data_684b574e732e9a05e1c8295d2858dfce
#
_entry.id   684b574e732e9a05e1c8295d2858dfce
#
_cell.length_a   1.000
_cell.length_b   1.000
_cell.length_c   1.000
_cell.angle_alpha   90.00
_cell.angle_beta   90.00
_cell.angle_gamma   90.00
#
_symmetry.space_group_name_H-M   'P 1'
#
loop_
_entity.id
_entity.type
_entity.pdbx_description
1 polymer ?
#
loop_
_entity_poly.entity_id
_entity_poly.type
_entity_poly.pdbx_seq_one_letter_code
_entity_poly.pdbx_strand_id
1 'polypeptide(L)'
;NFVPLVFLLMSAVLKSQDASFEEASMMCGGRPLRTFWSISIRMGTPGILALLLLVFIRAFESFEVPALVGLAGNINVLTTNIYQSSRGQGFPKYGEAGAYSVCLLLIVFVLIYLYNRLSRNAHKYQSITGKGYRPRVIDLGPLRWAGTGVLVFTFLLVTGLPILILIFASLQPFYDGMQPESFGRFTLENYHLLTEARSFHDAIGNTLIMGAATATAVVPLTAVCAWMAARRVRGAWILDQLATSPLVFPAIVMSVAFLYVFVSLPIALYGTLISVIIASTSRYLPYGMRYAYAGVLQIHRELEDASASSGARQITTFLRIVVPLLAPALIGGWLFVFLLSVQAVSLPLLLVGPGSEIVSVTLFDLWQNGQVTELAAMGVVWIALMTVVSSIFYYVTRRFQLS
;
A
#
# COMPACT_ATOMS: atom_id res chain seq x y z
N ASN A 1 7.78 -4.34 5.06
CA ASN A 1 9.07 -3.81 4.66
C ASN A 1 8.90 -2.39 4.10
N PHE A 2 9.39 -1.36 4.84
CA PHE A 2 9.21 0.05 4.47
C PHE A 2 10.40 0.62 3.68
N VAL A 3 11.45 -0.16 3.41
CA VAL A 3 12.68 0.31 2.75
C VAL A 3 12.43 0.97 1.40
N PRO A 4 11.65 0.37 0.46
CA PRO A 4 11.38 1.02 -0.83
C PRO A 4 10.60 2.34 -0.69
N LEU A 5 9.62 2.38 0.24
CA LEU A 5 8.84 3.59 0.50
C LEU A 5 9.72 4.71 1.05
N VAL A 6 10.57 4.40 2.04
CA VAL A 6 11.52 5.36 2.63
C VAL A 6 12.50 5.87 1.57
N PHE A 7 13.03 4.98 0.74
CA PHE A 7 13.95 5.35 -0.35
C PHE A 7 13.30 6.32 -1.34
N LEU A 8 12.07 6.04 -1.80
CA LEU A 8 11.36 6.89 -2.75
C LEU A 8 11.08 8.28 -2.16
N LEU A 9 10.55 8.33 -0.94
CA LEU A 9 10.21 9.59 -0.28
C LEU A 9 11.46 10.39 0.09
N MET A 10 12.52 9.72 0.57
CA MET A 10 13.78 10.37 0.89
C MET A 10 14.48 10.91 -0.36
N SER A 11 14.43 10.16 -1.46
CA SER A 11 14.93 10.62 -2.76
C SER A 11 14.22 11.89 -3.24
N ALA A 12 12.88 11.96 -3.03
CA ALA A 12 12.12 13.17 -3.36
C ALA A 12 12.55 14.37 -2.49
N VAL A 13 12.73 14.16 -1.17
CA VAL A 13 13.19 15.20 -0.23
C VAL A 13 14.58 15.73 -0.62
N LEU A 14 15.53 14.84 -0.89
CA LEU A 14 16.89 15.24 -1.27
C LEU A 14 16.94 15.90 -2.65
N LYS A 15 16.15 15.39 -3.60
CA LYS A 15 16.08 15.98 -4.95
C LYS A 15 15.41 17.35 -4.97
N SER A 16 14.56 17.70 -4.02
CA SER A 16 13.92 19.02 -3.94
C SER A 16 14.82 20.11 -3.39
N GLN A 17 16.05 19.79 -2.94
CA GLN A 17 17.02 20.77 -2.41
C GLN A 17 17.75 21.49 -3.54
N ASP A 18 18.13 22.74 -3.26
CA ASP A 18 18.91 23.54 -4.19
C ASP A 18 20.38 23.10 -4.20
N ALA A 19 20.86 22.65 -5.35
CA ALA A 19 22.23 22.18 -5.53
C ALA A 19 23.30 23.29 -5.31
N SER A 20 22.92 24.56 -5.40
CA SER A 20 23.81 25.70 -5.24
C SER A 20 24.54 25.74 -3.88
N PHE A 21 23.90 25.28 -2.81
CA PHE A 21 24.51 25.20 -1.48
C PHE A 21 25.60 24.14 -1.40
N GLU A 22 25.42 23.02 -2.08
CA GLU A 22 26.42 21.97 -2.17
C GLU A 22 27.60 22.42 -3.03
N GLU A 23 27.32 23.12 -4.13
CA GLU A 23 28.32 23.70 -5.02
C GLU A 23 29.19 24.75 -4.29
N ALA A 24 28.55 25.66 -3.56
CA ALA A 24 29.26 26.67 -2.76
C ALA A 24 30.17 26.01 -1.72
N SER A 25 29.71 24.94 -1.05
CA SER A 25 30.53 24.18 -0.11
C SER A 25 31.78 23.57 -0.78
N MET A 26 31.59 22.98 -1.96
CA MET A 26 32.71 22.39 -2.70
C MET A 26 33.69 23.42 -3.22
N MET A 27 33.21 24.58 -3.66
CA MET A 27 34.08 25.70 -4.04
C MET A 27 34.91 26.24 -2.86
N CYS A 28 34.38 26.13 -1.64
CA CYS A 28 35.11 26.41 -0.41
C CYS A 28 36.01 25.26 0.08
N GLY A 29 36.28 24.23 -0.75
CA GLY A 29 37.12 23.09 -0.41
C GLY A 29 36.46 21.99 0.43
N GLY A 30 35.12 22.00 0.53
CA GLY A 30 34.35 20.95 1.22
C GLY A 30 34.42 19.61 0.49
N ARG A 31 34.70 18.54 1.23
CA ARG A 31 34.68 17.18 0.69
C ARG A 31 33.21 16.74 0.52
N PRO A 32 32.83 15.94 -0.51
CA PRO A 32 31.44 15.55 -0.78
C PRO A 32 30.72 14.94 0.43
N LEU A 33 31.37 14.06 1.17
CA LEU A 33 30.79 13.42 2.35
C LEU A 33 30.53 14.42 3.49
N ARG A 34 31.44 15.38 3.71
CA ARG A 34 31.26 16.44 4.71
C ARG A 34 30.12 17.39 4.31
N THR A 35 30.03 17.75 3.03
CA THR A 35 28.99 18.60 2.47
C THR A 35 27.60 17.91 2.65
N PHE A 36 27.53 16.61 2.36
CA PHE A 36 26.31 15.83 2.56
C PHE A 36 25.80 15.90 4.02
N TRP A 37 26.66 15.63 5.01
CA TRP A 37 26.26 15.64 6.42
C TRP A 37 26.02 17.05 6.97
N SER A 38 26.81 18.05 6.55
CA SER A 38 26.73 19.42 7.11
C SER A 38 25.67 20.29 6.44
N ILE A 39 25.34 20.04 5.16
CA ILE A 39 24.40 20.85 4.37
C ILE A 39 23.19 20.05 3.98
N SER A 40 23.33 19.00 3.15
CA SER A 40 22.19 18.29 2.57
C SER A 40 21.30 17.66 3.64
N ILE A 41 21.85 16.97 4.64
CA ILE A 41 21.09 16.40 5.75
C ILE A 41 20.44 17.51 6.62
N ARG A 42 21.18 18.59 6.92
CA ARG A 42 20.62 19.68 7.75
C ARG A 42 19.47 20.40 7.04
N MET A 43 19.60 20.67 5.75
CA MET A 43 18.51 21.26 4.97
C MET A 43 17.34 20.30 4.81
N GLY A 44 17.61 18.98 4.69
CA GLY A 44 16.60 17.95 4.62
C GLY A 44 15.94 17.59 5.95
N THR A 45 16.48 18.05 7.10
CA THR A 45 16.01 17.66 8.44
C THR A 45 14.48 17.74 8.62
N PRO A 46 13.77 18.80 8.20
CA PRO A 46 12.31 18.84 8.34
C PRO A 46 11.61 17.74 7.55
N GLY A 47 12.08 17.45 6.33
CA GLY A 47 11.55 16.35 5.51
C GLY A 47 11.90 14.98 6.09
N ILE A 48 13.12 14.81 6.60
CA ILE A 48 13.56 13.58 7.26
C ILE A 48 12.73 13.31 8.51
N LEU A 49 12.50 14.30 9.36
CA LEU A 49 11.67 14.15 10.57
C LEU A 49 10.21 13.81 10.21
N ALA A 50 9.64 14.46 9.19
CA ALA A 50 8.32 14.14 8.70
C ALA A 50 8.25 12.68 8.18
N LEU A 51 9.26 12.25 7.43
CA LEU A 51 9.34 10.88 6.94
C LEU A 51 9.50 9.86 8.07
N LEU A 52 10.34 10.12 9.05
CA LEU A 52 10.51 9.26 10.23
C LEU A 52 9.20 9.09 10.98
N LEU A 53 8.47 10.20 11.21
CA LEU A 53 7.18 10.13 11.87
C LEU A 53 6.13 9.39 11.04
N LEU A 54 6.12 9.55 9.71
CA LEU A 54 5.26 8.78 8.82
C LEU A 54 5.54 7.28 8.92
N VAL A 55 6.81 6.88 8.88
CA VAL A 55 7.21 5.47 9.01
C VAL A 55 6.87 4.93 10.38
N PHE A 56 7.04 5.73 11.44
CA PHE A 56 6.64 5.36 12.79
C PHE A 56 5.13 5.10 12.88
N ILE A 57 4.30 5.99 12.31
CA ILE A 57 2.83 5.81 12.26
C ILE A 57 2.51 4.49 11.53
N ARG A 58 3.12 4.24 10.37
CA ARG A 58 2.89 3.02 9.60
C ARG A 58 3.35 1.75 10.32
N ALA A 59 4.47 1.82 11.05
CA ALA A 59 4.94 0.70 11.86
C ALA A 59 4.00 0.43 13.04
N PHE A 60 3.47 1.50 13.65
CA PHE A 60 2.54 1.41 14.78
C PHE A 60 1.16 0.85 14.38
N GLU A 61 0.70 1.15 13.16
CA GLU A 61 -0.54 0.59 12.59
C GLU A 61 -0.38 -0.85 12.09
N SER A 62 0.85 -1.34 11.94
CA SER A 62 1.11 -2.65 11.34
C SER A 62 0.53 -3.78 12.21
N PHE A 63 -0.22 -4.66 11.57
CA PHE A 63 -0.76 -5.86 12.19
C PHE A 63 0.04 -7.10 11.76
N GLU A 64 0.38 -7.21 10.48
CA GLU A 64 0.88 -8.43 9.85
C GLU A 64 2.18 -8.93 10.51
N VAL A 65 3.16 -8.03 10.70
CA VAL A 65 4.46 -8.41 11.27
C VAL A 65 4.34 -8.81 12.75
N PRO A 66 3.68 -8.03 13.62
CA PRO A 66 3.44 -8.46 15.00
C PRO A 66 2.61 -9.74 15.10
N ALA A 67 1.65 -9.96 14.21
CA ALA A 67 0.83 -11.16 14.21
C ALA A 67 1.64 -12.41 13.84
N LEU A 68 2.50 -12.32 12.82
CA LEU A 68 3.30 -13.45 12.34
C LEU A 68 4.49 -13.78 13.28
N VAL A 69 5.16 -12.76 13.82
CA VAL A 69 6.39 -12.98 14.61
C VAL A 69 6.13 -12.85 16.10
N GLY A 70 5.31 -11.89 16.52
CA GLY A 70 5.07 -11.58 17.93
C GLY A 70 4.21 -12.62 18.63
N LEU A 71 3.11 -13.08 17.99
CA LEU A 71 2.20 -14.04 18.61
C LEU A 71 2.88 -15.38 18.92
N ALA A 72 3.79 -15.84 18.08
CA ALA A 72 4.57 -17.04 18.34
C ALA A 72 5.47 -16.91 19.59
N GLY A 73 5.91 -15.69 19.91
CA GLY A 73 6.70 -15.37 21.11
C GLY A 73 5.87 -14.85 22.30
N ASN A 74 4.53 -14.95 22.24
CA ASN A 74 3.62 -14.37 23.25
C ASN A 74 3.77 -12.85 23.43
N ILE A 75 4.24 -12.15 22.39
CA ILE A 75 4.36 -10.69 22.39
C ILE A 75 3.12 -10.10 21.73
N ASN A 76 2.27 -9.48 22.54
CA ASN A 76 1.05 -8.84 22.09
C ASN A 76 1.24 -7.34 21.97
N VAL A 77 0.74 -6.77 20.86
CA VAL A 77 0.63 -5.33 20.63
C VAL A 77 -0.84 -4.94 20.44
N LEU A 78 -1.16 -3.64 20.41
CA LEU A 78 -2.55 -3.18 20.29
C LEU A 78 -3.28 -3.81 19.11
N THR A 79 -2.64 -3.88 17.94
CA THR A 79 -3.23 -4.45 16.75
C THR A 79 -3.51 -5.95 16.86
N THR A 80 -2.63 -6.72 17.49
CA THR A 80 -2.85 -8.16 17.73
C THR A 80 -3.89 -8.40 18.82
N ASN A 81 -3.96 -7.53 19.85
CA ASN A 81 -5.01 -7.61 20.87
C ASN A 81 -6.40 -7.36 20.28
N ILE A 82 -6.53 -6.41 19.35
CA ILE A 82 -7.79 -6.20 18.60
C ILE A 82 -8.21 -7.48 17.89
N TYR A 83 -7.28 -8.15 17.21
CA TYR A 83 -7.55 -9.39 16.50
C TYR A 83 -7.94 -10.52 17.47
N GLN A 84 -7.16 -10.74 18.53
CA GLN A 84 -7.41 -11.80 19.52
C GLN A 84 -8.73 -11.61 20.24
N SER A 85 -9.10 -10.37 20.60
CA SER A 85 -10.40 -10.08 21.22
C SER A 85 -11.56 -10.29 20.25
N SER A 86 -11.34 -10.10 18.93
CA SER A 86 -12.37 -10.28 17.91
C SER A 86 -12.54 -11.72 17.45
N ARG A 87 -11.45 -12.51 17.36
CA ARG A 87 -11.41 -13.88 16.81
C ARG A 87 -10.70 -14.91 17.70
N GLY A 88 -10.28 -14.54 18.92
CA GLY A 88 -9.52 -15.41 19.81
C GLY A 88 -10.29 -16.66 20.24
N GLN A 89 -9.57 -17.59 20.86
CA GLN A 89 -10.13 -18.85 21.39
C GLN A 89 -11.22 -18.54 22.43
N GLY A 90 -12.46 -18.91 22.14
CA GLY A 90 -13.63 -18.69 22.99
C GLY A 90 -14.69 -17.78 22.39
N PHE A 91 -15.49 -17.14 23.24
CA PHE A 91 -16.50 -16.18 22.78
C PHE A 91 -15.85 -14.86 22.37
N PRO A 92 -16.18 -14.30 21.17
CA PRO A 92 -15.68 -13.02 20.74
C PRO A 92 -15.99 -11.90 21.74
N LYS A 93 -14.99 -11.17 22.16
CA LYS A 93 -15.11 -10.04 23.09
C LYS A 93 -15.09 -8.71 22.32
N TYR A 94 -16.13 -8.47 21.55
CA TYR A 94 -16.22 -7.30 20.71
C TYR A 94 -16.07 -5.98 21.45
N GLY A 95 -16.55 -5.88 22.71
CA GLY A 95 -16.38 -4.67 23.52
C GLY A 95 -14.90 -4.36 23.81
N GLU A 96 -14.07 -5.38 24.12
CA GLU A 96 -12.63 -5.20 24.29
C GLU A 96 -11.95 -4.81 22.97
N ALA A 97 -12.30 -5.47 21.86
CA ALA A 97 -11.79 -5.14 20.55
C ALA A 97 -12.11 -3.70 20.15
N GLY A 98 -13.34 -3.24 20.45
CA GLY A 98 -13.75 -1.86 20.27
C GLY A 98 -12.93 -0.88 21.12
N ALA A 99 -12.71 -1.17 22.39
CA ALA A 99 -11.93 -0.33 23.30
C ALA A 99 -10.46 -0.19 22.82
N TYR A 100 -9.80 -1.30 22.47
CA TYR A 100 -8.45 -1.27 21.89
C TYR A 100 -8.40 -0.50 20.56
N SER A 101 -9.44 -0.64 19.72
CA SER A 101 -9.55 0.07 18.45
C SER A 101 -9.63 1.59 18.65
N VAL A 102 -10.43 2.04 19.63
CA VAL A 102 -10.53 3.47 19.99
C VAL A 102 -9.20 3.98 20.54
N CYS A 103 -8.53 3.23 21.43
CA CYS A 103 -7.21 3.60 21.94
C CYS A 103 -6.20 3.74 20.81
N LEU A 104 -6.13 2.77 19.88
CA LEU A 104 -5.23 2.82 18.74
C LEU A 104 -5.52 4.04 17.85
N LEU A 105 -6.80 4.30 17.58
CA LEU A 105 -7.23 5.45 16.78
C LEU A 105 -6.82 6.79 17.41
N LEU A 106 -7.00 6.95 18.72
CA LEU A 106 -6.59 8.17 19.42
C LEU A 106 -5.08 8.40 19.34
N ILE A 107 -4.28 7.35 19.53
CA ILE A 107 -2.82 7.45 19.41
C ILE A 107 -2.43 7.85 17.98
N VAL A 108 -2.98 7.18 16.98
CA VAL A 108 -2.71 7.49 15.56
C VAL A 108 -3.15 8.91 15.21
N PHE A 109 -4.28 9.36 15.71
CA PHE A 109 -4.76 10.73 15.51
C PHE A 109 -3.77 11.77 16.07
N VAL A 110 -3.25 11.57 17.29
CA VAL A 110 -2.22 12.43 17.88
C VAL A 110 -0.95 12.43 17.03
N LEU A 111 -0.52 11.26 16.57
CA LEU A 111 0.68 11.13 15.74
C LEU A 111 0.52 11.84 14.38
N ILE A 112 -0.67 11.72 13.74
CA ILE A 112 -0.98 12.43 12.49
C ILE A 112 -1.04 13.95 12.72
N TYR A 113 -1.61 14.39 13.83
CA TYR A 113 -1.60 15.82 14.20
C TYR A 113 -0.16 16.35 14.34
N LEU A 114 0.73 15.62 15.03
CA LEU A 114 2.13 15.96 15.15
C LEU A 114 2.84 15.97 13.79
N TYR A 115 2.57 14.96 12.95
CA TYR A 115 3.08 14.91 11.57
C TYR A 115 2.69 16.15 10.77
N ASN A 116 1.41 16.53 10.79
CA ASN A 116 0.92 17.68 10.06
C ASN A 116 1.53 19.00 10.58
N ARG A 117 1.74 19.11 11.90
CA ARG A 117 2.38 20.27 12.52
C ARG A 117 3.85 20.41 12.10
N LEU A 118 4.60 19.31 12.06
CA LEU A 118 5.99 19.29 11.63
C LEU A 118 6.11 19.54 10.12
N SER A 119 5.26 18.91 9.31
CA SER A 119 5.27 19.05 7.85
C SER A 119 4.91 20.46 7.38
N ARG A 120 4.03 21.17 8.08
CA ARG A 120 3.72 22.60 7.79
C ARG A 120 4.94 23.50 7.85
N ASN A 121 5.89 23.21 8.72
CA ASN A 121 7.12 23.98 8.85
C ASN A 121 8.15 23.61 7.76
N ALA A 122 8.06 22.42 7.19
CA ALA A 122 8.96 21.98 6.11
C ALA A 122 8.86 22.84 4.84
N HIS A 123 7.64 23.35 4.52
CA HIS A 123 7.45 24.27 3.38
C HIS A 123 8.19 25.60 3.51
N LYS A 124 8.57 26.04 4.72
CA LYS A 124 9.35 27.25 4.93
C LYS A 124 10.81 27.13 4.50
N TYR A 125 11.30 25.91 4.30
CA TYR A 125 12.67 25.60 3.88
C TYR A 125 12.78 25.23 2.39
N GLN A 126 11.67 25.29 1.65
CA GLN A 126 11.71 25.15 0.20
C GLN A 126 12.25 26.47 -0.39
N SER A 127 13.40 26.41 -1.03
CA SER A 127 13.96 27.56 -1.71
C SER A 127 13.08 27.95 -2.91
N ILE A 128 12.66 29.22 -2.95
CA ILE A 128 11.82 29.80 -4.01
C ILE A 128 12.73 30.19 -5.19
N THR A 129 13.46 29.24 -5.74
CA THR A 129 14.20 29.49 -6.96
C THR A 129 13.54 28.73 -8.13
N GLY A 130 12.64 29.41 -8.83
CA GLY A 130 11.99 28.96 -10.05
C GLY A 130 12.91 28.80 -11.26
N LYS A 131 14.21 28.64 -11.08
CA LYS A 131 15.19 28.41 -12.15
C LYS A 131 15.73 26.99 -12.06
N GLY A 132 15.20 26.13 -12.90
CA GLY A 132 15.86 24.96 -13.44
C GLY A 132 16.36 23.94 -12.42
N TYR A 133 15.45 23.05 -11.99
CA TYR A 133 15.87 21.78 -11.41
C TYR A 133 16.87 21.09 -12.35
N ARG A 134 18.15 21.11 -11.97
CA ARG A 134 19.20 20.28 -12.60
C ARG A 134 19.58 19.20 -11.59
N PRO A 135 19.14 17.95 -11.80
CA PRO A 135 19.59 16.85 -10.94
C PRO A 135 21.09 16.72 -11.07
N ARG A 136 21.80 16.96 -9.98
CA ARG A 136 23.24 16.76 -9.96
C ARG A 136 23.54 15.28 -9.74
N VAL A 137 24.26 14.68 -10.67
CA VAL A 137 24.84 13.35 -10.50
C VAL A 137 26.22 13.55 -9.86
N ILE A 138 26.40 13.10 -8.63
CA ILE A 138 27.68 13.07 -7.96
C ILE A 138 28.40 11.80 -8.43
N ASP A 139 29.56 11.94 -9.06
CA ASP A 139 30.38 10.78 -9.38
C ASP A 139 31.05 10.26 -8.09
N LEU A 140 30.62 9.06 -7.69
CA LEU A 140 31.13 8.36 -6.52
C LEU A 140 32.50 7.68 -6.77
N GLY A 141 33.00 7.71 -8.01
CA GLY A 141 34.21 7.01 -8.38
C GLY A 141 34.16 5.51 -8.00
N PRO A 142 35.22 4.96 -7.38
CA PRO A 142 35.23 3.54 -6.98
C PRO A 142 34.20 3.18 -5.90
N LEU A 143 33.73 4.15 -5.08
CA LEU A 143 32.67 3.91 -4.09
C LEU A 143 31.32 3.48 -4.70
N ARG A 144 31.10 3.72 -5.99
CA ARG A 144 29.89 3.25 -6.69
C ARG A 144 29.71 1.73 -6.57
N TRP A 145 30.81 0.98 -6.65
CA TRP A 145 30.75 -0.48 -6.54
C TRP A 145 30.38 -0.94 -5.12
N ALA A 146 30.90 -0.26 -4.10
CA ALA A 146 30.52 -0.52 -2.72
C ALA A 146 29.02 -0.20 -2.49
N GLY A 147 28.54 0.93 -3.00
CA GLY A 147 27.12 1.30 -2.94
C GLY A 147 26.23 0.30 -3.67
N THR A 148 26.60 -0.12 -4.87
CA THR A 148 25.88 -1.16 -5.62
C THR A 148 25.91 -2.49 -4.87
N GLY A 149 27.02 -2.88 -4.28
CA GLY A 149 27.15 -4.08 -3.46
C GLY A 149 26.18 -4.07 -2.26
N VAL A 150 26.08 -2.95 -1.55
CA VAL A 150 25.13 -2.78 -0.44
C VAL A 150 23.68 -2.90 -0.92
N LEU A 151 23.33 -2.30 -2.06
CA LEU A 151 21.98 -2.40 -2.62
C LEU A 151 21.63 -3.84 -3.03
N VAL A 152 22.54 -4.52 -3.74
CA VAL A 152 22.37 -5.91 -4.15
C VAL A 152 22.26 -6.82 -2.92
N PHE A 153 23.16 -6.65 -1.94
CA PHE A 153 23.11 -7.40 -0.69
C PHE A 153 21.79 -7.20 0.06
N THR A 154 21.33 -5.95 0.18
CA THR A 154 20.04 -5.64 0.81
C THR A 154 18.87 -6.29 0.05
N PHE A 155 18.89 -6.22 -1.29
CA PHE A 155 17.86 -6.86 -2.12
C PHE A 155 17.86 -8.37 -1.94
N LEU A 156 19.01 -9.02 -1.98
CA LEU A 156 19.13 -10.47 -1.78
C LEU A 156 18.67 -10.89 -0.40
N LEU A 157 19.02 -10.13 0.64
CA LEU A 157 18.64 -10.44 2.02
C LEU A 157 17.16 -10.21 2.29
N VAL A 158 16.58 -9.15 1.73
CA VAL A 158 15.19 -8.74 2.02
C VAL A 158 14.17 -9.43 1.09
N THR A 159 14.55 -9.73 -0.13
CA THR A 159 13.66 -10.29 -1.15
C THR A 159 14.10 -11.69 -1.59
N GLY A 160 15.36 -11.86 -1.93
CA GLY A 160 15.88 -13.12 -2.44
C GLY A 160 15.84 -14.24 -1.42
N LEU A 161 16.37 -13.99 -0.22
CA LEU A 161 16.43 -14.99 0.84
C LEU A 161 15.05 -15.50 1.28
N PRO A 162 14.05 -14.64 1.57
CA PRO A 162 12.70 -15.12 1.90
C PRO A 162 12.06 -15.95 0.76
N ILE A 163 12.24 -15.57 -0.49
CA ILE A 163 11.71 -16.32 -1.63
C ILE A 163 12.39 -17.69 -1.72
N LEU A 164 13.72 -17.76 -1.56
CA LEU A 164 14.45 -19.02 -1.56
C LEU A 164 14.01 -19.96 -0.43
N ILE A 165 13.84 -19.42 0.79
CA ILE A 165 13.33 -20.19 1.94
C ILE A 165 11.90 -20.69 1.67
N LEU A 166 11.06 -19.85 1.07
CA LEU A 166 9.69 -20.22 0.73
C LEU A 166 9.66 -21.35 -0.32
N ILE A 167 10.48 -21.24 -1.38
CA ILE A 167 10.62 -22.31 -2.38
C ILE A 167 11.16 -23.59 -1.72
N PHE A 168 12.19 -23.48 -0.88
CA PHE A 168 12.72 -24.63 -0.16
C PHE A 168 11.65 -25.32 0.71
N ALA A 169 10.92 -24.54 1.52
CA ALA A 169 9.87 -25.08 2.38
C ALA A 169 8.71 -25.71 1.58
N SER A 170 8.36 -25.15 0.42
CA SER A 170 7.28 -25.66 -0.43
C SER A 170 7.57 -27.03 -1.04
N LEU A 171 8.85 -27.39 -1.16
CA LEU A 171 9.30 -28.67 -1.70
C LEU A 171 9.49 -29.75 -0.61
N GLN A 172 9.25 -29.42 0.66
CA GLN A 172 9.38 -30.37 1.76
C GLN A 172 8.04 -31.07 2.05
N PRO A 173 8.03 -32.38 2.35
CA PRO A 173 6.82 -33.05 2.82
C PRO A 173 6.37 -32.56 4.20
N PHE A 174 7.30 -32.14 5.04
CA PHE A 174 7.11 -31.46 6.34
C PHE A 174 8.31 -30.57 6.62
N TYR A 175 8.11 -29.46 7.30
CA TYR A 175 9.16 -28.50 7.57
C TYR A 175 9.86 -28.83 8.90
N ASP A 176 11.10 -29.29 8.81
CA ASP A 176 12.00 -29.61 9.94
C ASP A 176 13.20 -28.65 10.06
N GLY A 177 13.12 -27.52 9.33
CA GLY A 177 14.22 -26.57 9.20
C GLY A 177 15.15 -26.88 8.01
N MET A 178 16.25 -26.13 7.89
CA MET A 178 17.26 -26.35 6.87
C MET A 178 18.32 -27.34 7.35
N GLN A 179 18.03 -28.62 7.32
CA GLN A 179 18.99 -29.67 7.61
C GLN A 179 19.56 -30.25 6.31
N PRO A 180 20.82 -30.75 6.30
CA PRO A 180 21.41 -31.38 5.08
C PRO A 180 20.57 -32.55 4.54
N GLU A 181 19.90 -33.28 5.41
CA GLU A 181 19.04 -34.41 5.07
C GLU A 181 17.74 -33.99 4.35
N SER A 182 17.29 -32.76 4.58
CA SER A 182 16.08 -32.21 3.97
C SER A 182 16.20 -32.06 2.46
N PHE A 183 17.42 -31.87 1.94
CA PHE A 183 17.67 -31.76 0.48
C PHE A 183 17.41 -33.08 -0.28
N GLY A 184 17.42 -34.24 0.40
CA GLY A 184 17.11 -35.55 -0.21
C GLY A 184 15.61 -35.88 -0.25
N ARG A 185 14.74 -35.04 0.35
CA ARG A 185 13.30 -35.33 0.52
C ARG A 185 12.39 -34.44 -0.31
N PHE A 186 12.90 -33.78 -1.34
CA PHE A 186 12.10 -32.88 -2.16
C PHE A 186 10.93 -33.59 -2.84
N THR A 187 9.75 -33.02 -2.73
CA THR A 187 8.50 -33.49 -3.30
C THR A 187 7.70 -32.34 -3.90
N LEU A 188 6.87 -32.64 -4.90
CA LEU A 188 5.87 -31.71 -5.44
C LEU A 188 4.47 -31.97 -4.89
N GLU A 189 4.32 -32.83 -3.90
CA GLU A 189 3.04 -33.26 -3.36
C GLU A 189 2.23 -32.10 -2.81
N ASN A 190 2.86 -31.11 -2.16
CA ASN A 190 2.18 -29.90 -1.67
C ASN A 190 1.49 -29.14 -2.81
N TYR A 191 2.12 -29.08 -4.00
CA TYR A 191 1.52 -28.44 -5.17
C TYR A 191 0.36 -29.26 -5.75
N HIS A 192 0.47 -30.60 -5.72
CA HIS A 192 -0.60 -31.49 -6.14
C HIS A 192 -1.82 -31.35 -5.22
N LEU A 193 -1.62 -31.40 -3.92
CA LEU A 193 -2.67 -31.18 -2.91
C LEU A 193 -3.34 -29.82 -3.09
N LEU A 194 -2.59 -28.75 -3.35
CA LEU A 194 -3.15 -27.42 -3.63
C LEU A 194 -4.02 -27.42 -4.89
N THR A 195 -3.60 -28.09 -5.95
CA THR A 195 -4.39 -28.12 -7.21
C THR A 195 -5.67 -28.94 -7.08
N GLU A 196 -5.74 -29.87 -6.15
CA GLU A 196 -6.97 -30.64 -5.84
C GLU A 196 -7.88 -29.93 -4.83
N ALA A 197 -7.31 -29.04 -4.00
CA ALA A 197 -8.07 -28.34 -2.97
C ALA A 197 -8.99 -27.27 -3.58
N ARG A 198 -10.29 -27.49 -3.51
CA ARG A 198 -11.31 -26.54 -3.97
C ARG A 198 -11.18 -25.19 -3.27
N SER A 199 -10.87 -25.17 -1.97
CA SER A 199 -10.67 -23.97 -1.17
C SER A 199 -9.55 -23.07 -1.73
N PHE A 200 -8.51 -23.66 -2.34
CA PHE A 200 -7.44 -22.90 -2.97
C PHE A 200 -7.91 -22.17 -4.25
N HIS A 201 -8.67 -22.85 -5.10
CA HIS A 201 -9.22 -22.24 -6.31
C HIS A 201 -10.21 -21.14 -5.98
N ASP A 202 -11.09 -21.39 -5.00
CA ASP A 202 -12.08 -20.43 -4.53
C ASP A 202 -11.37 -19.20 -3.93
N ALA A 203 -10.29 -19.37 -3.14
CA ALA A 203 -9.51 -18.27 -2.58
C ALA A 203 -8.84 -17.41 -3.66
N ILE A 204 -8.25 -18.01 -4.70
CA ILE A 204 -7.67 -17.25 -5.83
C ILE A 204 -8.77 -16.49 -6.57
N GLY A 205 -9.86 -17.17 -6.93
CA GLY A 205 -11.00 -16.57 -7.63
C GLY A 205 -11.58 -15.40 -6.86
N ASN A 206 -11.87 -15.61 -5.57
CA ASN A 206 -12.40 -14.57 -4.68
C ASN A 206 -11.45 -13.37 -4.55
N THR A 207 -10.14 -13.61 -4.45
CA THR A 207 -9.14 -12.53 -4.37
C THR A 207 -9.11 -11.69 -5.62
N LEU A 208 -9.13 -12.31 -6.79
CA LEU A 208 -9.13 -11.59 -8.06
C LEU A 208 -10.43 -10.82 -8.28
N ILE A 209 -11.58 -11.44 -7.94
CA ILE A 209 -12.90 -10.80 -8.00
C ILE A 209 -12.95 -9.61 -7.03
N MET A 210 -12.51 -9.80 -5.78
CA MET A 210 -12.46 -8.74 -4.77
C MET A 210 -11.58 -7.57 -5.26
N GLY A 211 -10.38 -7.84 -5.75
CA GLY A 211 -9.48 -6.82 -6.26
C GLY A 211 -10.06 -6.05 -7.43
N ALA A 212 -10.58 -6.76 -8.43
CA ALA A 212 -11.17 -6.16 -9.63
C ALA A 212 -12.46 -5.37 -9.30
N ALA A 213 -13.35 -5.92 -8.49
CA ALA A 213 -14.58 -5.24 -8.07
C ALA A 213 -14.27 -3.98 -7.24
N THR A 214 -13.33 -4.06 -6.30
CA THR A 214 -12.88 -2.91 -5.50
C THR A 214 -12.32 -1.80 -6.39
N ALA A 215 -11.39 -2.13 -7.29
CA ALA A 215 -10.80 -1.15 -8.19
C ALA A 215 -11.85 -0.52 -9.13
N THR A 216 -12.77 -1.34 -9.65
CA THR A 216 -13.86 -0.89 -10.52
C THR A 216 -14.88 -0.03 -9.78
N ALA A 217 -15.08 -0.22 -8.49
CA ALA A 217 -15.92 0.65 -7.67
C ALA A 217 -15.22 1.98 -7.31
N VAL A 218 -13.94 1.90 -6.90
CA VAL A 218 -13.16 3.06 -6.47
C VAL A 218 -12.93 4.07 -7.59
N VAL A 219 -12.53 3.60 -8.78
CA VAL A 219 -12.07 4.49 -9.85
C VAL A 219 -13.15 5.43 -10.38
N PRO A 220 -14.37 5.00 -10.72
CA PRO A 220 -15.42 5.93 -11.16
C PRO A 220 -15.84 6.91 -10.06
N LEU A 221 -15.97 6.43 -8.82
CA LEU A 221 -16.32 7.29 -7.69
C LEU A 221 -15.29 8.41 -7.52
N THR A 222 -14.01 8.04 -7.52
CA THR A 222 -12.93 9.01 -7.34
C THR A 222 -12.70 9.90 -8.55
N ALA A 223 -12.98 9.44 -9.76
CA ALA A 223 -12.93 10.28 -10.97
C ALA A 223 -13.91 11.45 -10.88
N VAL A 224 -15.16 11.19 -10.46
CA VAL A 224 -16.17 12.23 -10.24
C VAL A 224 -15.75 13.17 -9.12
N CYS A 225 -15.39 12.63 -7.95
CA CYS A 225 -14.97 13.43 -6.79
C CYS A 225 -13.75 14.31 -7.10
N ALA A 226 -12.75 13.76 -7.79
CA ALA A 226 -11.54 14.46 -8.17
C ALA A 226 -11.81 15.59 -9.17
N TRP A 227 -12.67 15.34 -10.17
CA TRP A 227 -13.08 16.36 -11.12
C TRP A 227 -13.80 17.52 -10.43
N MET A 228 -14.78 17.23 -9.56
CA MET A 228 -15.48 18.25 -8.80
C MET A 228 -14.55 19.04 -7.88
N ALA A 229 -13.62 18.37 -7.20
CA ALA A 229 -12.64 18.99 -6.32
C ALA A 229 -11.65 19.89 -7.09
N ALA A 230 -11.08 19.40 -8.20
CA ALA A 230 -10.14 20.16 -9.03
C ALA A 230 -10.78 21.38 -9.68
N ARG A 231 -12.08 21.33 -10.02
CA ARG A 231 -12.85 22.45 -10.56
C ARG A 231 -13.46 23.36 -9.49
N ARG A 232 -13.20 23.07 -8.19
CA ARG A 232 -13.68 23.82 -7.04
C ARG A 232 -15.21 24.01 -7.03
N VAL A 233 -15.92 22.96 -7.41
CA VAL A 233 -17.39 22.95 -7.34
C VAL A 233 -17.83 23.19 -5.90
N ARG A 234 -18.92 23.91 -5.69
CA ARG A 234 -19.42 24.26 -4.35
C ARG A 234 -19.70 22.98 -3.54
N GLY A 235 -19.06 22.84 -2.38
CA GLY A 235 -19.16 21.65 -1.52
C GLY A 235 -18.20 20.50 -1.87
N ALA A 236 -17.43 20.55 -2.95
CA ALA A 236 -16.51 19.48 -3.36
C ALA A 236 -15.40 19.22 -2.32
N TRP A 237 -15.09 20.19 -1.47
CA TRP A 237 -14.15 19.99 -0.35
C TRP A 237 -14.61 18.89 0.62
N ILE A 238 -15.95 18.74 0.80
CA ILE A 238 -16.49 17.66 1.64
C ILE A 238 -16.21 16.29 1.00
N LEU A 239 -16.41 16.19 -0.32
CA LEU A 239 -16.13 14.96 -1.06
C LEU A 239 -14.64 14.58 -1.00
N ASP A 240 -13.76 15.58 -1.12
CA ASP A 240 -12.31 15.39 -0.99
C ASP A 240 -11.94 14.90 0.42
N GLN A 241 -12.48 15.53 1.46
CA GLN A 241 -12.25 15.11 2.84
C GLN A 241 -12.80 13.70 3.12
N LEU A 242 -14.01 13.39 2.66
CA LEU A 242 -14.61 12.07 2.82
C LEU A 242 -13.81 10.99 2.08
N ALA A 243 -13.41 11.28 0.83
CA ALA A 243 -12.62 10.34 0.03
C ALA A 243 -11.21 10.09 0.63
N THR A 244 -10.63 11.07 1.32
CA THR A 244 -9.28 10.96 1.90
C THR A 244 -9.27 10.51 3.36
N SER A 245 -10.38 10.63 4.08
CA SER A 245 -10.48 10.27 5.51
C SER A 245 -10.07 8.84 5.86
N PRO A 246 -10.28 7.80 5.01
CA PRO A 246 -9.90 6.43 5.35
C PRO A 246 -8.39 6.22 5.55
N LEU A 247 -7.54 7.15 5.11
CA LEU A 247 -6.09 7.10 5.39
C LEU A 247 -5.74 7.20 6.86
N VAL A 248 -6.61 7.84 7.65
CA VAL A 248 -6.39 8.08 9.09
C VAL A 248 -6.66 6.84 9.92
N PHE A 249 -7.50 5.92 9.40
CA PHE A 249 -7.93 4.75 10.14
C PHE A 249 -7.00 3.56 9.89
N PRO A 250 -6.41 2.93 10.93
CA PRO A 250 -5.72 1.66 10.80
C PRO A 250 -6.63 0.59 10.18
N ALA A 251 -6.06 -0.27 9.32
CA ALA A 251 -6.86 -1.27 8.58
C ALA A 251 -7.62 -2.22 9.49
N ILE A 252 -7.00 -2.66 10.58
CA ILE A 252 -7.63 -3.58 11.55
C ILE A 252 -8.77 -2.88 12.32
N VAL A 253 -8.66 -1.58 12.61
CA VAL A 253 -9.73 -0.78 13.24
C VAL A 253 -10.93 -0.65 12.30
N MET A 254 -10.67 -0.37 11.00
CA MET A 254 -11.73 -0.37 9.99
C MET A 254 -12.41 -1.73 9.86
N SER A 255 -11.66 -2.81 9.95
CA SER A 255 -12.19 -4.18 9.93
C SER A 255 -13.19 -4.40 11.07
N VAL A 256 -12.84 -4.02 12.30
CA VAL A 256 -13.74 -4.09 13.46
C VAL A 256 -14.98 -3.21 13.26
N ALA A 257 -14.81 -1.98 12.78
CA ALA A 257 -15.93 -1.08 12.54
C ALA A 257 -16.92 -1.63 11.52
N PHE A 258 -16.42 -2.15 10.39
CA PHE A 258 -17.26 -2.81 9.38
C PHE A 258 -17.90 -4.10 9.89
N LEU A 259 -17.20 -4.89 10.71
CA LEU A 259 -17.77 -6.08 11.35
C LEU A 259 -18.99 -5.68 12.19
N TYR A 260 -18.87 -4.66 13.06
CA TYR A 260 -19.99 -4.16 13.84
C TYR A 260 -21.17 -3.72 12.96
N VAL A 261 -20.88 -2.97 11.91
CA VAL A 261 -21.92 -2.49 10.98
C VAL A 261 -22.63 -3.69 10.33
N PHE A 262 -21.88 -4.63 9.75
CA PHE A 262 -22.46 -5.74 9.00
C PHE A 262 -23.22 -6.75 9.87
N VAL A 263 -22.78 -6.97 11.12
CA VAL A 263 -23.51 -7.82 12.08
C VAL A 263 -24.77 -7.14 12.58
N SER A 264 -24.80 -5.78 12.66
CA SER A 264 -25.96 -5.03 13.14
C SER A 264 -27.01 -4.80 12.07
N LEU A 265 -26.68 -4.97 10.78
CA LEU A 265 -27.65 -4.82 9.70
C LEU A 265 -28.60 -6.02 9.61
N PRO A 266 -29.88 -5.80 9.28
CA PRO A 266 -30.85 -6.89 9.10
C PRO A 266 -30.64 -7.68 7.79
N ILE A 267 -29.47 -7.58 7.19
CA ILE A 267 -29.08 -8.24 5.93
C ILE A 267 -27.85 -9.09 6.24
N ALA A 268 -27.83 -10.33 5.81
CA ALA A 268 -26.71 -11.25 6.00
C ALA A 268 -25.51 -10.90 5.10
N LEU A 269 -24.87 -9.75 5.36
CA LEU A 269 -23.67 -9.29 4.64
C LEU A 269 -22.38 -9.81 5.26
N TYR A 270 -22.34 -10.01 6.57
CA TYR A 270 -21.14 -10.49 7.26
C TYR A 270 -20.72 -11.87 6.73
N GLY A 271 -19.42 -12.05 6.54
CA GLY A 271 -18.85 -13.29 6.02
C GLY A 271 -19.00 -13.48 4.51
N THR A 272 -19.47 -12.48 3.77
CA THR A 272 -19.60 -12.53 2.32
C THR A 272 -18.48 -11.78 1.60
N LEU A 273 -18.18 -12.14 0.35
CA LEU A 273 -17.20 -11.41 -0.46
C LEU A 273 -17.62 -9.95 -0.70
N ILE A 274 -18.94 -9.69 -0.74
CA ILE A 274 -19.48 -8.32 -0.91
C ILE A 274 -19.13 -7.44 0.27
N SER A 275 -19.17 -7.95 1.51
CA SER A 275 -18.75 -7.18 2.69
C SER A 275 -17.30 -6.75 2.61
N VAL A 276 -16.42 -7.64 2.14
CA VAL A 276 -14.99 -7.37 1.95
C VAL A 276 -14.77 -6.32 0.85
N ILE A 277 -15.52 -6.41 -0.26
CA ILE A 277 -15.45 -5.45 -1.37
C ILE A 277 -15.89 -4.05 -0.90
N ILE A 278 -16.99 -3.93 -0.15
CA ILE A 278 -17.47 -2.64 0.39
C ILE A 278 -16.43 -2.01 1.32
N ALA A 279 -15.89 -2.79 2.26
CA ALA A 279 -14.87 -2.33 3.18
C ALA A 279 -13.58 -1.91 2.45
N SER A 280 -13.13 -2.71 1.49
CA SER A 280 -11.96 -2.43 0.66
C SER A 280 -12.16 -1.20 -0.23
N THR A 281 -13.36 -1.03 -0.81
CA THR A 281 -13.71 0.18 -1.57
C THR A 281 -13.55 1.42 -0.71
N SER A 282 -14.11 1.43 0.51
CA SER A 282 -13.94 2.55 1.44
C SER A 282 -12.46 2.79 1.77
N ARG A 283 -11.70 1.74 2.04
CA ARG A 283 -10.27 1.83 2.41
C ARG A 283 -9.40 2.42 1.31
N TYR A 284 -9.71 2.11 0.05
CA TYR A 284 -8.85 2.47 -1.09
C TYR A 284 -9.30 3.71 -1.86
N LEU A 285 -10.42 4.36 -1.50
CA LEU A 285 -10.84 5.65 -2.05
C LEU A 285 -9.73 6.71 -2.11
N PRO A 286 -8.91 6.90 -1.04
CA PRO A 286 -7.86 7.92 -1.07
C PRO A 286 -6.84 7.74 -2.17
N TYR A 287 -6.52 6.50 -2.52
CA TYR A 287 -5.55 6.19 -3.55
C TYR A 287 -6.11 6.50 -4.96
N GLY A 288 -7.34 6.05 -5.23
CA GLY A 288 -8.03 6.42 -6.47
C GLY A 288 -8.16 7.95 -6.63
N MET A 289 -8.49 8.65 -5.53
CA MET A 289 -8.61 10.11 -5.51
C MET A 289 -7.30 10.80 -5.92
N ARG A 290 -6.14 10.34 -5.44
CA ARG A 290 -4.84 10.90 -5.79
C ARG A 290 -4.51 10.75 -7.27
N TYR A 291 -4.75 9.56 -7.86
CA TYR A 291 -4.53 9.31 -9.28
C TYR A 291 -5.47 10.16 -10.14
N ALA A 292 -6.76 10.15 -9.83
CA ALA A 292 -7.75 10.91 -10.58
C ALA A 292 -7.50 12.42 -10.47
N TYR A 293 -7.22 12.94 -9.29
CA TYR A 293 -6.98 14.37 -9.07
C TYR A 293 -5.73 14.87 -9.81
N ALA A 294 -4.64 14.12 -9.74
CA ALA A 294 -3.42 14.44 -10.49
C ALA A 294 -3.66 14.45 -12.02
N GLY A 295 -4.47 13.51 -12.52
CA GLY A 295 -4.85 13.47 -13.93
C GLY A 295 -5.73 14.65 -14.34
N VAL A 296 -6.74 15.01 -13.54
CA VAL A 296 -7.63 16.14 -13.83
C VAL A 296 -6.86 17.45 -13.89
N LEU A 297 -5.85 17.65 -13.05
CA LEU A 297 -5.02 18.87 -13.06
C LEU A 297 -4.21 19.04 -14.36
N GLN A 298 -3.98 17.96 -15.11
CA GLN A 298 -3.29 18.01 -16.39
C GLN A 298 -4.23 18.40 -17.58
N ILE A 299 -5.55 18.36 -17.35
CA ILE A 299 -6.54 18.71 -18.37
C ILE A 299 -6.84 20.20 -18.30
N HIS A 300 -6.58 20.94 -19.39
CA HIS A 300 -6.90 22.35 -19.49
C HIS A 300 -8.41 22.59 -19.41
N ARG A 301 -8.79 23.57 -18.58
CA ARG A 301 -10.20 23.92 -18.36
C ARG A 301 -10.89 24.45 -19.62
N GLU A 302 -10.14 25.04 -20.51
CA GLU A 302 -10.63 25.58 -21.80
C GLU A 302 -11.37 24.53 -22.64
N LEU A 303 -11.00 23.25 -22.55
CA LEU A 303 -11.71 22.16 -23.24
C LEU A 303 -13.14 21.98 -22.72
N GLU A 304 -13.32 22.15 -21.41
CA GLU A 304 -14.63 22.07 -20.77
C GLU A 304 -15.47 23.34 -21.08
N ASP A 305 -14.82 24.51 -21.10
CA ASP A 305 -15.45 25.79 -21.41
C ASP A 305 -15.90 25.82 -22.90
N ALA A 306 -15.09 25.29 -23.81
CA ALA A 306 -15.47 25.14 -25.21
C ALA A 306 -16.67 24.21 -25.43
N SER A 307 -16.71 23.10 -24.65
CA SER A 307 -17.85 22.19 -24.66
C SER A 307 -19.13 22.86 -24.14
N ALA A 308 -19.01 23.63 -23.07
CA ALA A 308 -20.13 24.39 -22.50
C ALA A 308 -20.64 25.45 -23.47
N SER A 309 -19.72 26.15 -24.14
CA SER A 309 -20.08 27.15 -25.19
C SER A 309 -20.80 26.52 -26.38
N SER A 310 -20.54 25.24 -26.66
CA SER A 310 -21.27 24.45 -27.69
C SER A 310 -22.61 23.90 -27.19
N GLY A 311 -23.07 24.30 -25.97
CA GLY A 311 -24.35 23.88 -25.39
C GLY A 311 -24.35 22.50 -24.74
N ALA A 312 -23.20 21.86 -24.54
CA ALA A 312 -23.12 20.56 -23.89
C ALA A 312 -23.42 20.65 -22.38
N ARG A 313 -24.15 19.67 -21.86
CA ARG A 313 -24.36 19.52 -20.40
C ARG A 313 -23.08 19.07 -19.70
N GLN A 314 -22.89 19.47 -18.45
CA GLN A 314 -21.70 19.10 -17.66
C GLN A 314 -21.40 17.60 -17.63
N ILE A 315 -22.44 16.76 -17.53
CA ILE A 315 -22.27 15.30 -17.55
C ILE A 315 -21.78 14.79 -18.92
N THR A 316 -22.21 15.42 -20.00
CA THR A 316 -21.76 15.09 -21.35
C THR A 316 -20.30 15.48 -21.56
N THR A 317 -19.91 16.66 -21.07
CA THR A 317 -18.51 17.12 -21.03
C THR A 317 -17.64 16.17 -20.23
N PHE A 318 -18.10 15.78 -19.02
CA PHE A 318 -17.37 14.84 -18.19
C PHE A 318 -17.15 13.50 -18.91
N LEU A 319 -18.23 12.87 -19.40
CA LEU A 319 -18.15 11.54 -20.01
C LEU A 319 -17.44 11.51 -21.37
N ARG A 320 -17.59 12.55 -22.19
CA ARG A 320 -17.06 12.57 -23.57
C ARG A 320 -15.71 13.26 -23.73
N ILE A 321 -15.32 14.12 -22.78
CA ILE A 321 -14.05 14.86 -22.84
C ILE A 321 -13.15 14.49 -21.67
N VAL A 322 -13.64 14.70 -20.43
CA VAL A 322 -12.79 14.52 -19.25
C VAL A 322 -12.40 13.05 -19.06
N VAL A 323 -13.35 12.12 -19.07
CA VAL A 323 -13.08 10.69 -18.85
C VAL A 323 -12.13 10.08 -19.87
N PRO A 324 -12.28 10.31 -21.20
CA PRO A 324 -11.32 9.81 -22.17
C PRO A 324 -9.92 10.37 -22.01
N LEU A 325 -9.79 11.67 -21.73
CA LEU A 325 -8.49 12.31 -21.46
C LEU A 325 -7.87 11.85 -20.13
N LEU A 326 -8.69 11.51 -19.16
CA LEU A 326 -8.29 11.01 -17.86
C LEU A 326 -7.96 9.51 -17.89
N ALA A 327 -8.33 8.78 -18.92
CA ALA A 327 -8.23 7.32 -19.01
C ALA A 327 -6.84 6.77 -18.62
N PRO A 328 -5.70 7.32 -19.03
CA PRO A 328 -4.38 6.82 -18.62
C PRO A 328 -4.18 6.88 -17.10
N ALA A 329 -4.61 7.97 -16.45
CA ALA A 329 -4.53 8.13 -15.00
C ALA A 329 -5.50 7.18 -14.27
N LEU A 330 -6.71 6.99 -14.82
CA LEU A 330 -7.71 6.08 -14.26
C LEU A 330 -7.25 4.62 -14.37
N ILE A 331 -6.66 4.21 -15.49
CA ILE A 331 -6.09 2.87 -15.66
C ILE A 331 -4.96 2.64 -14.65
N GLY A 332 -4.04 3.60 -14.53
CA GLY A 332 -2.97 3.52 -13.52
C GLY A 332 -3.52 3.43 -12.09
N GLY A 333 -4.54 4.23 -11.76
CA GLY A 333 -5.24 4.20 -10.49
C GLY A 333 -5.96 2.87 -10.24
N TRP A 334 -6.63 2.32 -11.27
CA TRP A 334 -7.30 1.02 -11.19
C TRP A 334 -6.31 -0.11 -10.87
N LEU A 335 -5.20 -0.15 -11.60
CA LEU A 335 -4.14 -1.14 -11.39
C LEU A 335 -3.54 -1.04 -10.00
N PHE A 336 -3.29 0.18 -9.53
CA PHE A 336 -2.73 0.41 -8.21
C PHE A 336 -3.68 -0.04 -7.09
N VAL A 337 -4.96 0.31 -7.19
CA VAL A 337 -5.99 -0.10 -6.23
C VAL A 337 -6.20 -1.62 -6.27
N PHE A 338 -6.21 -2.23 -7.46
CA PHE A 338 -6.27 -3.68 -7.61
C PHE A 338 -5.13 -4.36 -6.86
N LEU A 339 -3.87 -3.97 -7.12
CA LEU A 339 -2.70 -4.57 -6.48
C LEU A 339 -2.70 -4.36 -4.95
N LEU A 340 -3.16 -3.22 -4.46
CA LEU A 340 -3.30 -2.98 -3.02
C LEU A 340 -4.39 -3.87 -2.40
N SER A 341 -5.49 -4.08 -3.10
CA SER A 341 -6.62 -4.87 -2.61
C SER A 341 -6.27 -6.34 -2.49
N VAL A 342 -5.60 -6.92 -3.49
CA VAL A 342 -5.26 -8.36 -3.50
C VAL A 342 -4.21 -8.76 -2.47
N GLN A 343 -3.41 -7.78 -1.96
CA GLN A 343 -2.41 -8.03 -0.91
C GLN A 343 -2.96 -7.78 0.50
N ALA A 344 -4.18 -7.25 0.65
CA ALA A 344 -4.70 -6.86 1.94
C ALA A 344 -4.93 -8.07 2.84
N VAL A 345 -4.41 -8.01 4.07
CA VAL A 345 -4.63 -9.02 5.12
C VAL A 345 -5.51 -8.43 6.22
N SER A 346 -5.07 -7.35 6.86
CA SER A 346 -5.66 -6.81 8.09
C SER A 346 -7.14 -6.43 7.97
N LEU A 347 -7.55 -5.87 6.82
CA LEU A 347 -8.93 -5.43 6.62
C LEU A 347 -9.88 -6.62 6.36
N PRO A 348 -9.59 -7.55 5.44
CA PRO A 348 -10.45 -8.69 5.18
C PRO A 348 -10.50 -9.70 6.34
N LEU A 349 -9.46 -9.77 7.15
CA LEU A 349 -9.23 -10.83 8.14
C LEU A 349 -10.43 -11.08 9.08
N LEU A 350 -11.13 -10.03 9.50
CA LEU A 350 -12.31 -10.15 10.37
C LEU A 350 -13.63 -10.20 9.59
N LEU A 351 -13.61 -9.98 8.27
CA LEU A 351 -14.81 -9.88 7.43
C LEU A 351 -15.07 -11.13 6.59
N VAL A 352 -14.02 -11.92 6.34
CA VAL A 352 -14.10 -13.16 5.57
C VAL A 352 -14.80 -14.25 6.38
N GLY A 353 -15.67 -15.01 5.71
CA GLY A 353 -16.36 -16.16 6.23
C GLY A 353 -16.30 -17.34 5.25
N PRO A 354 -16.97 -18.48 5.58
CA PRO A 354 -17.01 -19.65 4.72
C PRO A 354 -17.53 -19.31 3.32
N GLY A 355 -16.77 -19.69 2.28
CA GLY A 355 -17.09 -19.43 0.87
C GLY A 355 -16.66 -18.05 0.35
N SER A 356 -16.11 -17.19 1.20
CA SER A 356 -15.53 -15.89 0.82
C SER A 356 -14.03 -15.79 1.13
N GLU A 357 -13.38 -16.92 1.33
CA GLU A 357 -11.94 -17.00 1.61
C GLU A 357 -11.15 -16.32 0.50
N ILE A 358 -10.11 -15.60 0.89
CA ILE A 358 -9.15 -14.95 -0.02
C ILE A 358 -7.73 -15.41 0.33
N VAL A 359 -6.85 -15.39 -0.67
CA VAL A 359 -5.48 -15.93 -0.55
C VAL A 359 -4.74 -15.38 0.67
N SER A 360 -4.80 -14.08 0.93
CA SER A 360 -4.07 -13.44 2.03
C SER A 360 -4.53 -13.92 3.41
N VAL A 361 -5.83 -14.17 3.59
CA VAL A 361 -6.40 -14.70 4.83
C VAL A 361 -6.12 -16.19 4.94
N THR A 362 -6.26 -16.95 3.85
CA THR A 362 -5.93 -18.38 3.83
C THR A 362 -4.45 -18.63 4.17
N LEU A 363 -3.52 -17.84 3.64
CA LEU A 363 -2.10 -17.91 4.02
C LEU A 363 -1.90 -17.64 5.51
N PHE A 364 -2.63 -16.68 6.07
CA PHE A 364 -2.56 -16.37 7.50
C PHE A 364 -3.11 -17.52 8.36
N ASP A 365 -4.21 -18.15 7.95
CA ASP A 365 -4.81 -19.29 8.65
C ASP A 365 -3.90 -20.52 8.57
N LEU A 366 -3.30 -20.83 7.42
CA LEU A 366 -2.29 -21.90 7.27
C LEU A 366 -1.11 -21.68 8.19
N TRP A 367 -0.64 -20.43 8.32
CA TRP A 367 0.43 -20.09 9.25
C TRP A 367 0.03 -20.33 10.71
N GLN A 368 -1.17 -19.90 11.12
CA GLN A 368 -1.68 -20.13 12.49
C GLN A 368 -1.83 -21.61 12.84
N ASN A 369 -2.21 -22.42 11.85
CA ASN A 369 -2.37 -23.87 12.00
C ASN A 369 -1.03 -24.63 11.94
N GLY A 370 0.10 -23.95 11.70
CA GLY A 370 1.41 -24.58 11.60
C GLY A 370 1.65 -25.35 10.30
N GLN A 371 0.81 -25.17 9.29
CA GLN A 371 0.89 -25.83 7.96
C GLN A 371 1.91 -25.09 7.05
N VAL A 372 3.18 -25.12 7.47
CA VAL A 372 4.26 -24.31 6.83
C VAL A 372 4.52 -24.71 5.39
N THR A 373 4.47 -25.98 5.04
CA THR A 373 4.77 -26.49 3.68
C THR A 373 3.67 -26.13 2.69
N GLU A 374 2.41 -26.27 3.09
CA GLU A 374 1.25 -25.87 2.28
C GLU A 374 1.20 -24.35 2.10
N LEU A 375 1.43 -23.58 3.20
CA LEU A 375 1.57 -22.13 3.14
C LEU A 375 2.66 -21.72 2.16
N ALA A 376 3.82 -22.40 2.21
CA ALA A 376 4.95 -22.07 1.36
C ALA A 376 4.62 -22.36 -0.13
N ALA A 377 3.99 -23.48 -0.43
CA ALA A 377 3.59 -23.84 -1.79
C ALA A 377 2.54 -22.84 -2.33
N MET A 378 1.51 -22.51 -1.53
CA MET A 378 0.50 -21.50 -1.87
C MET A 378 1.13 -20.13 -2.09
N GLY A 379 2.08 -19.74 -1.23
CA GLY A 379 2.81 -18.47 -1.32
C GLY A 379 3.64 -18.37 -2.60
N VAL A 380 4.34 -19.43 -2.99
CA VAL A 380 5.12 -19.49 -4.25
C VAL A 380 4.19 -19.32 -5.46
N VAL A 381 3.08 -20.08 -5.52
CA VAL A 381 2.10 -19.96 -6.61
C VAL A 381 1.53 -18.55 -6.67
N TRP A 382 1.19 -17.97 -5.51
CA TRP A 382 0.65 -16.60 -5.44
C TRP A 382 1.66 -15.55 -5.91
N ILE A 383 2.93 -15.64 -5.49
CA ILE A 383 3.99 -14.74 -5.95
C ILE A 383 4.18 -14.85 -7.47
N ALA A 384 4.21 -16.07 -8.01
CA ALA A 384 4.33 -16.29 -9.45
C ALA A 384 3.16 -15.67 -10.22
N LEU A 385 1.92 -15.90 -9.77
CA LEU A 385 0.71 -15.33 -10.37
C LEU A 385 0.74 -13.80 -10.35
N MET A 386 1.05 -13.20 -9.18
CA MET A 386 1.11 -11.74 -9.04
C MET A 386 2.26 -11.11 -9.84
N THR A 387 3.37 -11.82 -10.01
CA THR A 387 4.48 -11.37 -10.87
C THR A 387 4.05 -11.32 -12.33
N VAL A 388 3.34 -12.34 -12.81
CA VAL A 388 2.77 -12.36 -14.17
C VAL A 388 1.76 -11.23 -14.36
N VAL A 389 0.81 -11.09 -13.44
CA VAL A 389 -0.20 -10.03 -13.47
C VAL A 389 0.45 -8.64 -13.49
N SER A 390 1.42 -8.39 -12.59
CA SER A 390 2.12 -7.10 -12.52
C SER A 390 2.93 -6.82 -13.78
N SER A 391 3.53 -7.85 -14.38
CA SER A 391 4.30 -7.72 -15.64
C SER A 391 3.39 -7.36 -16.82
N ILE A 392 2.24 -8.00 -16.93
CA ILE A 392 1.23 -7.68 -17.95
C ILE A 392 0.78 -6.22 -17.79
N PHE A 393 0.48 -5.81 -16.56
CA PHE A 393 0.05 -4.44 -16.27
C PHE A 393 1.14 -3.41 -16.58
N TYR A 394 2.39 -3.68 -16.23
CA TYR A 394 3.52 -2.83 -16.57
C TYR A 394 3.64 -2.63 -18.10
N TYR A 395 3.53 -3.73 -18.85
CA TYR A 395 3.59 -3.68 -20.31
C TYR A 395 2.43 -2.87 -20.92
N VAL A 396 1.21 -3.10 -20.43
CA VAL A 396 0.01 -2.35 -20.87
C VAL A 396 0.16 -0.86 -20.57
N THR A 397 0.53 -0.50 -19.33
CA THR A 397 0.67 0.91 -18.94
C THR A 397 1.75 1.63 -19.75
N ARG A 398 2.88 0.96 -20.00
CA ARG A 398 3.95 1.53 -20.83
C ARG A 398 3.49 1.83 -22.25
N ARG A 399 2.65 0.99 -22.83
CA ARG A 399 2.11 1.18 -24.19
C ARG A 399 1.17 2.40 -24.28
N PHE A 400 0.38 2.65 -23.22
CA PHE A 400 -0.50 3.83 -23.14
C PHE A 400 0.23 5.15 -22.82
N GLN A 401 1.44 5.10 -22.28
CA GLN A 401 2.26 6.30 -22.04
C GLN A 401 3.08 6.72 -23.27
N LEU A 402 3.26 5.83 -24.24
CA LEU A 402 4.02 6.05 -25.46
C LEU A 402 3.14 6.41 -26.68
N SER A 403 1.83 6.28 -26.56
CA SER A 403 0.81 6.73 -27.53
C SER A 403 0.20 8.06 -27.12
#